data_31c13e83d49abb64fa37eccd5431f60d
#
_entry.id   31c13e83d49abb64fa37eccd5431f60d
#
_cell.length_a   1.000
_cell.length_b   1.000
_cell.length_c   1.000
_cell.angle_alpha   90.00
_cell.angle_beta   90.00
_cell.angle_gamma   90.00
#
_symmetry.space_group_name_H-M   'P 1'
#
loop_
_entity.id
_entity.type
_entity.pdbx_description
1 polymer ?
#
loop_
_entity_poly.entity_id
_entity_poly.type
_entity_poly.pdbx_seq_one_letter_code
_entity_poly.pdbx_strand_id
1 'polypeptide(L)'
;CACGKYKRIRYKGIVCDRCGVEVTEKKVRRDRVGHINLVVPVAHIWYFRSLPNKIGYLLGLPTKKLDMIIYYERYVVVQPGAALDEEGNPYNKMDFLTEEEYLNILEKLPPENQFLEDSDPEKFIAKMGAECLIELLSRIDLDELSYELRHKANNETSKQRKTESLKRLQVVESLREANINKENKPEWMILKAIPVIPPELRPLVPLDGGRFATSDLNDLYRRVIIRNNRLKRLVEIKAPEVILRNEKRMLQESVDSLFDNTRKSSAVKTLSLIHISEPTRPVTI
;
A
#
# COMPACT_ATOMS: atom_id res chain seq x y z
N CYS A 1 34.95 -8.71 -1.20
CA CYS A 1 34.31 -7.42 -1.53
C CYS A 1 34.21 -7.22 -3.05
N ALA A 2 33.43 -6.24 -3.52
CA ALA A 2 33.17 -6.04 -4.95
C ALA A 2 34.43 -5.59 -5.74
N CYS A 3 35.29 -4.76 -5.15
CA CYS A 3 36.51 -4.27 -5.81
C CYS A 3 37.68 -5.27 -5.82
N GLY A 4 37.53 -6.43 -5.16
CA GLY A 4 38.56 -7.47 -5.10
C GLY A 4 39.68 -7.26 -4.08
N LYS A 5 39.66 -6.17 -3.28
CA LYS A 5 40.68 -5.92 -2.24
C LYS A 5 40.73 -7.03 -1.18
N TYR A 6 39.54 -7.47 -0.74
CA TYR A 6 39.37 -8.54 0.24
C TYR A 6 38.71 -9.75 -0.43
N LYS A 7 39.39 -10.91 -0.47
CA LYS A 7 38.92 -12.09 -1.21
C LYS A 7 38.83 -13.39 -0.37
N ARG A 8 39.21 -13.37 0.90
CA ARG A 8 39.31 -14.60 1.72
C ARG A 8 38.44 -14.49 2.96
N ILE A 9 38.06 -15.65 3.52
CA ILE A 9 37.21 -15.81 4.70
C ILE A 9 37.73 -15.09 5.95
N ARG A 10 39.05 -14.95 6.08
CA ARG A 10 39.68 -14.20 7.19
C ARG A 10 39.26 -12.74 7.29
N TYR A 11 38.68 -12.19 6.22
CA TYR A 11 38.18 -10.82 6.16
C TYR A 11 36.66 -10.72 6.35
N LYS A 12 35.99 -11.82 6.78
CA LYS A 12 34.55 -11.86 7.02
C LYS A 12 34.15 -10.77 8.04
N GLY A 13 33.07 -10.03 7.70
CA GLY A 13 32.55 -8.95 8.55
C GLY A 13 33.24 -7.60 8.36
N ILE A 14 34.30 -7.48 7.56
CA ILE A 14 34.98 -6.21 7.29
C ILE A 14 34.22 -5.46 6.19
N VAL A 15 33.91 -4.20 6.44
CA VAL A 15 33.41 -3.30 5.38
C VAL A 15 34.61 -2.75 4.61
N CYS A 16 34.60 -2.93 3.30
CA CYS A 16 35.69 -2.47 2.45
C CYS A 16 35.70 -0.95 2.36
N ASP A 17 36.78 -0.32 2.75
CA ASP A 17 37.02 1.12 2.66
C ASP A 17 36.99 1.66 1.22
N ARG A 18 37.33 0.84 0.21
CA ARG A 18 37.34 1.23 -1.20
C ARG A 18 35.98 1.12 -1.89
N CYS A 19 35.19 0.08 -1.62
CA CYS A 19 33.93 -0.17 -2.31
C CYS A 19 32.69 -0.18 -1.38
N GLY A 20 32.86 0.04 -0.08
CA GLY A 20 31.78 0.08 0.90
C GLY A 20 31.05 -1.24 1.13
N VAL A 21 31.48 -2.33 0.48
CA VAL A 21 30.80 -3.62 0.58
C VAL A 21 31.35 -4.43 1.74
N GLU A 22 30.46 -4.95 2.58
CA GLU A 22 30.80 -5.90 3.63
C GLU A 22 31.26 -7.24 3.03
N VAL A 23 32.34 -7.81 3.56
CA VAL A 23 32.85 -9.13 3.16
C VAL A 23 32.03 -10.20 3.85
N THR A 24 31.14 -10.85 3.11
CA THR A 24 30.24 -11.89 3.60
C THR A 24 30.29 -13.14 2.73
N GLU A 25 29.60 -14.18 3.15
CA GLU A 25 29.42 -15.40 2.35
C GLU A 25 28.48 -15.14 1.18
N LYS A 26 28.65 -15.89 0.08
CA LYS A 26 27.80 -15.82 -1.10
C LYS A 26 26.32 -16.07 -0.78
N LYS A 27 26.04 -16.95 0.17
CA LYS A 27 24.70 -17.32 0.64
C LYS A 27 23.86 -16.12 1.05
N VAL A 28 24.50 -15.09 1.62
CA VAL A 28 23.83 -13.85 2.06
C VAL A 28 23.05 -13.16 0.93
N ARG A 29 23.50 -13.25 -0.32
CA ARG A 29 22.81 -12.70 -1.48
C ARG A 29 21.48 -13.38 -1.77
N ARG A 30 21.27 -14.58 -1.23
CA ARG A 30 20.03 -15.34 -1.36
C ARG A 30 19.09 -15.14 -0.17
N ASP A 31 19.65 -14.86 0.99
CA ASP A 31 18.90 -14.84 2.25
C ASP A 31 18.54 -13.41 2.72
N ARG A 32 19.38 -12.40 2.43
CA ARG A 32 19.13 -11.03 2.88
C ARG A 32 18.00 -10.36 2.10
N VAL A 33 16.98 -9.95 2.83
CA VAL A 33 15.88 -9.13 2.35
C VAL A 33 16.21 -7.65 2.56
N GLY A 34 16.00 -6.83 1.53
CA GLY A 34 16.04 -5.37 1.63
C GLY A 34 14.64 -4.78 1.89
N HIS A 35 14.56 -3.46 1.98
CA HIS A 35 13.27 -2.76 2.05
C HIS A 35 13.34 -1.40 1.35
N ILE A 36 12.18 -0.91 0.92
CA ILE A 36 11.98 0.41 0.36
C ILE A 36 11.03 1.16 1.30
N ASN A 37 11.51 2.19 1.99
CA ASN A 37 10.65 3.06 2.78
C ASN A 37 9.86 3.97 1.85
N LEU A 38 8.54 3.94 1.97
CA LEU A 38 7.64 4.77 1.18
C LEU A 38 7.49 6.15 1.81
N VAL A 39 7.46 7.18 0.97
CA VAL A 39 7.23 8.58 1.40
C VAL A 39 5.80 8.75 1.90
N VAL A 40 4.86 8.05 1.28
CA VAL A 40 3.44 8.04 1.62
C VAL A 40 2.99 6.59 1.75
N PRO A 41 2.16 6.25 2.74
CA PRO A 41 1.62 4.90 2.88
C PRO A 41 0.82 4.50 1.64
N VAL A 42 0.78 3.21 1.34
CA VAL A 42 0.14 2.62 0.17
C VAL A 42 -0.73 1.44 0.60
N ALA A 43 -1.94 1.35 0.08
CA ALA A 43 -2.82 0.21 0.35
C ALA A 43 -2.32 -1.05 -0.36
N HIS A 44 -2.28 -2.17 0.35
CA HIS A 44 -1.86 -3.44 -0.24
C HIS A 44 -2.97 -4.03 -1.08
N ILE A 45 -2.71 -4.24 -2.37
CA ILE A 45 -3.70 -4.68 -3.37
C ILE A 45 -4.44 -5.97 -2.99
N TRP A 46 -3.79 -6.90 -2.31
CA TRP A 46 -4.41 -8.16 -1.89
C TRP A 46 -5.55 -7.97 -0.88
N TYR A 47 -5.58 -6.87 -0.14
CA TYR A 47 -6.61 -6.63 0.88
C TYR A 47 -7.80 -5.80 0.39
N PHE A 48 -7.67 -5.12 -0.76
CA PHE A 48 -8.80 -4.36 -1.30
C PHE A 48 -9.30 -4.86 -2.68
N ARG A 49 -8.47 -5.61 -3.44
CA ARG A 49 -8.88 -6.13 -4.75
C ARG A 49 -9.19 -7.62 -4.77
N SER A 50 -8.66 -8.41 -3.84
CA SER A 50 -8.98 -9.82 -3.72
C SER A 50 -10.37 -10.04 -3.14
N LEU A 51 -10.99 -11.15 -3.46
CA LEU A 51 -12.25 -11.56 -2.85
C LEU A 51 -11.98 -12.59 -1.75
N PRO A 52 -12.48 -12.40 -0.54
CA PRO A 52 -13.28 -11.26 -0.06
C PRO A 52 -12.43 -9.99 0.12
N ASN A 53 -13.01 -8.82 -0.20
CA ASN A 53 -12.36 -7.52 0.02
C ASN A 53 -12.32 -7.20 1.53
N LYS A 54 -11.17 -7.43 2.16
CA LYS A 54 -11.02 -7.33 3.62
C LYS A 54 -11.19 -5.90 4.12
N ILE A 55 -10.56 -4.91 3.47
CA ILE A 55 -10.68 -3.49 3.84
C ILE A 55 -12.13 -3.02 3.64
N GLY A 56 -12.75 -3.37 2.52
CA GLY A 56 -14.14 -3.02 2.24
C GLY A 56 -15.11 -3.64 3.25
N TYR A 57 -14.86 -4.87 3.70
CA TYR A 57 -15.70 -5.54 4.70
C TYR A 57 -15.56 -4.91 6.09
N LEU A 58 -14.36 -4.49 6.50
CA LEU A 58 -14.17 -3.77 7.75
C LEU A 58 -14.89 -2.42 7.74
N LEU A 59 -14.67 -1.63 6.70
CA LEU A 59 -15.23 -0.29 6.58
C LEU A 59 -16.70 -0.27 6.14
N GLY A 60 -17.25 -1.40 5.67
CA GLY A 60 -18.61 -1.44 5.10
C GLY A 60 -18.71 -0.72 3.75
N LEU A 61 -17.60 -0.60 3.03
CA LEU A 61 -17.54 0.11 1.76
C LEU A 61 -17.54 -0.85 0.55
N PRO A 62 -18.34 -0.57 -0.49
CA PRO A 62 -18.24 -1.29 -1.75
C PRO A 62 -16.91 -0.98 -2.44
N THR A 63 -16.41 -1.92 -3.25
CA THR A 63 -15.12 -1.81 -3.92
C THR A 63 -14.97 -0.51 -4.72
N LYS A 64 -16.03 -0.05 -5.41
CA LYS A 64 -16.00 1.20 -6.18
C LYS A 64 -15.70 2.43 -5.31
N LYS A 65 -16.33 2.53 -4.14
CA LYS A 65 -16.07 3.62 -3.20
C LYS A 65 -14.65 3.54 -2.62
N LEU A 66 -14.18 2.33 -2.33
CA LEU A 66 -12.83 2.11 -1.84
C LEU A 66 -11.77 2.51 -2.88
N ASP A 67 -12.01 2.21 -4.16
CA ASP A 67 -11.15 2.65 -5.25
C ASP A 67 -11.04 4.18 -5.34
N MET A 68 -12.14 4.90 -5.17
CA MET A 68 -12.13 6.37 -5.17
C MET A 68 -11.23 6.94 -4.07
N ILE A 69 -11.16 6.27 -2.91
CA ILE A 69 -10.25 6.66 -1.83
C ILE A 69 -8.82 6.38 -2.22
N ILE A 70 -8.51 5.11 -2.58
CA ILE A 70 -7.15 4.60 -2.79
C ILE A 70 -6.44 5.32 -3.94
N TYR A 71 -7.18 5.63 -5.02
CA TYR A 71 -6.63 6.28 -6.20
C TYR A 71 -6.78 7.81 -6.21
N TYR A 72 -7.06 8.41 -5.03
CA TYR A 72 -7.09 9.86 -4.84
C TYR A 72 -8.12 10.59 -5.71
N GLU A 73 -9.30 9.99 -5.92
CA GLU A 73 -10.37 10.61 -6.70
C GLU A 73 -11.27 11.52 -5.84
N ARG A 74 -11.48 11.16 -4.56
CA ARG A 74 -12.36 11.85 -3.63
C ARG A 74 -11.74 11.97 -2.24
N TYR A 75 -12.06 13.06 -1.54
CA TYR A 75 -11.84 13.16 -0.12
C TYR A 75 -12.87 12.36 0.66
N VAL A 76 -12.49 11.87 1.81
CA VAL A 76 -13.39 11.17 2.71
C VAL A 76 -13.32 11.79 4.08
N VAL A 77 -14.48 12.07 4.65
CA VAL A 77 -14.62 12.60 6.00
C VAL A 77 -14.27 11.51 7.00
N VAL A 78 -13.16 11.67 7.69
CA VAL A 78 -12.76 10.80 8.81
C VAL A 78 -13.44 11.25 10.09
N GLN A 79 -13.51 12.57 10.28
CA GLN A 79 -14.12 13.22 11.42
C GLN A 79 -14.86 14.47 10.95
N PRO A 80 -16.18 14.55 11.14
CA PRO A 80 -16.98 15.66 10.63
C PRO A 80 -16.73 16.98 11.39
N GLY A 81 -16.40 16.92 12.69
CA GLY A 81 -16.18 18.11 13.51
C GLY A 81 -17.34 19.10 13.44
N ALA A 82 -17.02 20.38 13.35
CA ALA A 82 -17.98 21.48 13.22
C ALA A 82 -18.36 21.81 11.75
N ALA A 83 -18.00 20.98 10.78
CA ALA A 83 -18.30 21.23 9.37
C ALA A 83 -19.77 20.99 9.02
N LEU A 84 -20.35 21.94 8.29
CA LEU A 84 -21.74 21.88 7.82
C LEU A 84 -21.75 21.93 6.29
N ASP A 85 -22.72 21.26 5.68
CA ASP A 85 -22.97 21.31 4.25
C ASP A 85 -23.61 22.65 3.82
N GLU A 86 -23.94 22.81 2.55
CA GLU A 86 -24.57 24.03 2.03
C GLU A 86 -26.00 24.25 2.57
N GLU A 87 -26.64 23.19 3.03
CA GLU A 87 -27.99 23.20 3.61
C GLU A 87 -27.95 23.39 5.16
N GLY A 88 -26.76 23.43 5.76
CA GLY A 88 -26.57 23.57 7.22
C GLY A 88 -26.66 22.25 8.00
N ASN A 89 -26.62 21.10 7.32
CA ASN A 89 -26.58 19.79 7.99
C ASN A 89 -25.16 19.39 8.30
N PRO A 90 -24.90 18.67 9.41
CA PRO A 90 -23.58 18.14 9.73
C PRO A 90 -23.20 17.01 8.77
N TYR A 91 -21.95 16.98 8.35
CA TYR A 91 -21.41 15.85 7.60
C TYR A 91 -21.37 14.58 8.46
N ASN A 92 -21.46 13.43 7.79
CA ASN A 92 -21.31 12.14 8.45
C ASN A 92 -19.89 11.59 8.24
N LYS A 93 -19.46 10.73 9.16
CA LYS A 93 -18.24 9.95 8.97
C LYS A 93 -18.38 9.09 7.70
N MET A 94 -17.34 9.08 6.88
CA MET A 94 -17.26 8.37 5.60
C MET A 94 -18.07 9.00 4.46
N ASP A 95 -18.48 10.25 4.57
CA ASP A 95 -18.99 11.01 3.43
C ASP A 95 -17.87 11.31 2.43
N PHE A 96 -18.24 11.28 1.15
CA PHE A 96 -17.31 11.49 0.04
C PHE A 96 -17.47 12.91 -0.49
N LEU A 97 -16.37 13.65 -0.48
CA LEU A 97 -16.33 15.04 -0.93
C LEU A 97 -15.57 15.18 -2.24
N THR A 98 -16.03 16.09 -3.09
CA THR A 98 -15.23 16.60 -4.21
C THR A 98 -14.13 17.53 -3.68
N GLU A 99 -13.20 17.90 -4.55
CA GLU A 99 -12.18 18.90 -4.21
C GLU A 99 -12.81 20.28 -3.93
N GLU A 100 -13.81 20.64 -4.72
CA GLU A 100 -14.55 21.92 -4.55
C GLU A 100 -15.28 21.96 -3.21
N GLU A 101 -16.03 20.92 -2.87
CA GLU A 101 -16.70 20.81 -1.58
C GLU A 101 -15.73 20.87 -0.41
N TYR A 102 -14.60 20.17 -0.52
CA TYR A 102 -13.56 20.19 0.51
C TYR A 102 -12.97 21.59 0.72
N LEU A 103 -12.64 22.31 -0.36
CA LEU A 103 -12.13 23.68 -0.28
C LEU A 103 -13.17 24.64 0.29
N ASN A 104 -14.43 24.54 -0.15
CA ASN A 104 -15.54 25.35 0.38
C ASN A 104 -15.74 25.14 1.89
N ILE A 105 -15.58 23.90 2.37
CA ILE A 105 -15.65 23.60 3.81
C ILE A 105 -14.50 24.28 4.54
N LEU A 106 -13.27 24.17 4.02
CA LEU A 106 -12.10 24.80 4.66
C LEU A 106 -12.21 26.32 4.75
N GLU A 107 -12.83 26.97 3.75
CA GLU A 107 -13.05 28.41 3.75
C GLU A 107 -14.12 28.85 4.76
N LYS A 108 -15.15 28.02 4.99
CA LYS A 108 -16.22 28.27 5.95
C LYS A 108 -15.85 27.99 7.40
N LEU A 109 -14.88 27.09 7.60
CA LEU A 109 -14.45 26.70 8.95
C LEU A 109 -13.69 27.82 9.65
N PRO A 110 -13.86 27.99 10.98
CA PRO A 110 -13.06 28.91 11.78
C PRO A 110 -11.56 28.60 11.63
N PRO A 111 -10.68 29.61 11.53
CA PRO A 111 -9.25 29.40 11.40
C PRO A 111 -8.63 28.64 12.59
N GLU A 112 -9.29 28.65 13.73
CA GLU A 112 -8.91 27.90 14.93
C GLU A 112 -8.98 26.38 14.73
N ASN A 113 -9.83 25.90 13.82
CA ASN A 113 -9.98 24.48 13.52
C ASN A 113 -8.67 23.80 13.06
N GLN A 114 -7.79 24.55 12.38
CA GLN A 114 -6.49 24.04 11.94
C GLN A 114 -5.51 23.77 13.09
N PHE A 115 -5.68 24.44 14.23
CA PHE A 115 -4.81 24.34 15.40
C PHE A 115 -5.30 23.31 16.42
N LEU A 116 -6.53 22.79 16.27
CA LEU A 116 -7.04 21.73 17.13
C LEU A 116 -6.19 20.46 16.98
N GLU A 117 -6.08 19.70 18.05
CA GLU A 117 -5.46 18.37 17.99
C GLU A 117 -6.33 17.38 17.19
N ASP A 118 -5.71 16.35 16.56
CA ASP A 118 -6.46 15.33 15.80
C ASP A 118 -7.36 14.45 16.69
N SER A 119 -7.17 14.50 18.00
CA SER A 119 -8.01 13.88 19.03
C SER A 119 -9.26 14.69 19.38
N ASP A 120 -9.30 15.96 19.02
CA ASP A 120 -10.42 16.84 19.36
C ASP A 120 -11.64 16.52 18.46
N PRO A 121 -12.80 16.19 19.04
CA PRO A 121 -13.99 15.83 18.27
C PRO A 121 -14.54 16.98 17.39
N GLU A 122 -14.22 18.24 17.71
CA GLU A 122 -14.67 19.40 16.92
C GLU A 122 -13.81 19.65 15.67
N LYS A 123 -12.63 19.03 15.58
CA LYS A 123 -11.78 19.15 14.41
C LYS A 123 -12.38 18.45 13.19
N PHE A 124 -12.47 19.19 12.09
CA PHE A 124 -12.80 18.60 10.79
C PHE A 124 -11.57 17.93 10.19
N ILE A 125 -11.67 16.64 9.88
CA ILE A 125 -10.61 15.86 9.24
C ILE A 125 -11.20 15.14 8.02
N ALA A 126 -10.73 15.51 6.83
CA ALA A 126 -10.99 14.77 5.61
C ALA A 126 -9.66 14.51 4.89
N LYS A 127 -9.47 13.28 4.45
CA LYS A 127 -8.22 12.83 3.81
C LYS A 127 -8.50 11.98 2.57
N MET A 128 -7.47 11.78 1.76
CA MET A 128 -7.49 10.90 0.58
C MET A 128 -6.46 9.78 0.74
N GLY A 129 -6.61 8.75 -0.11
CA GLY A 129 -5.61 7.70 -0.24
C GLY A 129 -5.46 6.80 0.97
N ALA A 130 -4.32 6.13 1.05
CA ALA A 130 -4.04 5.18 2.12
C ALA A 130 -3.88 5.84 3.51
N GLU A 131 -3.56 7.13 3.57
CA GLU A 131 -3.53 7.89 4.82
C GLU A 131 -4.91 7.95 5.48
N CYS A 132 -5.95 8.20 4.67
CA CYS A 132 -7.34 8.13 5.12
C CYS A 132 -7.68 6.74 5.66
N LEU A 133 -7.29 5.69 4.94
CA LEU A 133 -7.57 4.31 5.34
C LEU A 133 -6.89 3.92 6.64
N ILE A 134 -5.66 4.37 6.90
CA ILE A 134 -4.98 4.13 8.18
C ILE A 134 -5.82 4.68 9.33
N GLU A 135 -6.28 5.92 9.22
CA GLU A 135 -7.07 6.54 10.28
C GLU A 135 -8.43 5.88 10.46
N LEU A 136 -9.11 5.57 9.36
CA LEU A 136 -10.38 4.87 9.43
C LEU A 136 -10.23 3.50 10.08
N LEU A 137 -9.19 2.73 9.70
CA LEU A 137 -8.94 1.39 10.24
C LEU A 137 -8.47 1.41 11.69
N SER A 138 -7.68 2.41 12.10
CA SER A 138 -7.21 2.55 13.48
C SER A 138 -8.33 2.93 14.47
N ARG A 139 -9.38 3.58 13.97
CA ARG A 139 -10.55 4.01 14.78
C ARG A 139 -11.69 2.99 14.80
N ILE A 140 -11.49 1.79 14.22
CA ILE A 140 -12.49 0.71 14.27
C ILE A 140 -12.37 -0.03 15.58
N ASP A 141 -13.47 -0.09 16.33
CA ASP A 141 -13.63 -1.07 17.40
C ASP A 141 -14.15 -2.39 16.81
N LEU A 142 -13.29 -3.42 16.84
CA LEU A 142 -13.63 -4.74 16.29
C LEU A 142 -14.67 -5.49 17.15
N ASP A 143 -14.72 -5.22 18.44
CA ASP A 143 -15.69 -5.87 19.36
C ASP A 143 -17.08 -5.29 19.11
N GLU A 144 -17.21 -3.97 19.02
CA GLU A 144 -18.48 -3.29 18.71
C GLU A 144 -18.98 -3.70 17.31
N LEU A 145 -18.11 -3.67 16.31
CA LEU A 145 -18.45 -4.06 14.94
C LEU A 145 -18.91 -5.52 14.85
N SER A 146 -18.26 -6.42 15.58
CA SER A 146 -18.67 -7.83 15.68
C SER A 146 -20.08 -7.97 16.26
N TYR A 147 -20.36 -7.27 17.35
CA TYR A 147 -21.67 -7.27 17.99
C TYR A 147 -22.76 -6.74 17.05
N GLU A 148 -22.54 -5.60 16.41
CA GLU A 148 -23.47 -5.01 15.44
C GLU A 148 -23.78 -5.97 14.28
N LEU A 149 -22.74 -6.60 13.71
CA LEU A 149 -22.92 -7.52 12.59
C LEU A 149 -23.66 -8.79 12.98
N ARG A 150 -23.48 -9.31 14.20
CA ARG A 150 -24.25 -10.45 14.74
C ARG A 150 -25.70 -10.07 14.91
N HIS A 151 -25.97 -8.91 15.50
CA HIS A 151 -27.33 -8.41 15.67
C HIS A 151 -28.03 -8.20 14.32
N LYS A 152 -27.34 -7.58 13.37
CA LYS A 152 -27.83 -7.38 12.01
C LYS A 152 -28.11 -8.72 11.29
N ALA A 153 -27.20 -9.69 11.37
CA ALA A 153 -27.39 -11.00 10.76
C ALA A 153 -28.58 -11.78 11.35
N ASN A 154 -28.87 -11.61 12.65
CA ASN A 154 -30.01 -12.26 13.30
C ASN A 154 -31.36 -11.64 12.91
N ASN A 155 -31.39 -10.32 12.77
CA ASN A 155 -32.62 -9.57 12.50
C ASN A 155 -32.94 -9.39 11.00
N GLU A 156 -31.98 -9.70 10.10
CA GLU A 156 -32.16 -9.54 8.68
C GLU A 156 -33.10 -10.62 8.10
N THR A 157 -34.14 -10.19 7.43
CA THR A 157 -35.14 -11.06 6.80
C THR A 157 -34.72 -11.51 5.40
N SER A 158 -33.92 -10.70 4.70
CA SER A 158 -33.41 -11.03 3.36
C SER A 158 -32.27 -12.03 3.42
N LYS A 159 -32.43 -13.21 2.81
CA LYS A 159 -31.44 -14.25 2.77
C LYS A 159 -30.09 -13.77 2.18
N GLN A 160 -30.15 -12.92 1.14
CA GLN A 160 -28.95 -12.37 0.50
C GLN A 160 -28.17 -11.45 1.43
N ARG A 161 -28.86 -10.48 2.07
CA ARG A 161 -28.25 -9.53 3.01
C ARG A 161 -27.72 -10.25 4.26
N LYS A 162 -28.45 -11.26 4.73
CA LYS A 162 -27.98 -12.10 5.84
C LYS A 162 -26.68 -12.82 5.50
N THR A 163 -26.59 -13.42 4.31
CA THR A 163 -25.38 -14.10 3.85
C THR A 163 -24.20 -13.12 3.72
N GLU A 164 -24.44 -11.90 3.24
CA GLU A 164 -23.41 -10.86 3.15
C GLU A 164 -22.92 -10.42 4.53
N SER A 165 -23.85 -10.19 5.47
CA SER A 165 -23.52 -9.85 6.85
C SER A 165 -22.70 -10.95 7.54
N LEU A 166 -23.03 -12.23 7.29
CA LEU A 166 -22.27 -13.36 7.82
C LEU A 166 -20.85 -13.46 7.23
N LYS A 167 -20.69 -13.23 5.92
CA LYS A 167 -19.36 -13.18 5.30
C LYS A 167 -18.51 -12.04 5.85
N ARG A 168 -19.12 -10.87 6.06
CA ARG A 168 -18.47 -9.73 6.69
C ARG A 168 -18.06 -10.05 8.12
N LEU A 169 -18.97 -10.63 8.90
CA LEU A 169 -18.71 -11.06 10.27
C LEU A 169 -17.54 -12.03 10.35
N GLN A 170 -17.45 -13.01 9.46
CA GLN A 170 -16.34 -13.96 9.42
C GLN A 170 -14.97 -13.28 9.29
N VAL A 171 -14.85 -12.26 8.46
CA VAL A 171 -13.60 -11.48 8.29
C VAL A 171 -13.29 -10.68 9.56
N VAL A 172 -14.31 -10.04 10.14
CA VAL A 172 -14.15 -9.25 11.37
C VAL A 172 -13.71 -10.13 12.54
N GLU A 173 -14.34 -11.30 12.74
CA GLU A 173 -13.98 -12.24 13.81
C GLU A 173 -12.54 -12.76 13.65
N SER A 174 -12.14 -13.11 12.46
CA SER A 174 -10.75 -13.55 12.21
C SER A 174 -9.72 -12.47 12.57
N LEU A 175 -10.02 -11.20 12.25
CA LEU A 175 -9.13 -10.09 12.60
C LEU A 175 -9.20 -9.75 14.09
N ARG A 176 -10.37 -9.88 14.71
CA ARG A 176 -10.55 -9.66 16.13
C ARG A 176 -9.72 -10.67 16.95
N GLU A 177 -9.80 -11.94 16.60
CA GLU A 177 -9.00 -13.01 17.22
C GLU A 177 -7.49 -12.76 17.05
N ALA A 178 -7.04 -12.43 15.85
CA ALA A 178 -5.64 -12.10 15.58
C ALA A 178 -5.17 -10.83 16.32
N ASN A 179 -6.06 -9.84 16.51
CA ASN A 179 -5.75 -8.63 17.26
C ASN A 179 -5.62 -8.87 18.76
N ILE A 180 -6.48 -9.72 19.35
CA ILE A 180 -6.38 -10.13 20.75
C ILE A 180 -5.03 -10.81 21.01
N ASN A 181 -4.61 -11.69 20.12
CA ASN A 181 -3.31 -12.37 20.18
C ASN A 181 -2.13 -11.46 19.83
N LYS A 182 -2.36 -10.21 19.47
CA LYS A 182 -1.35 -9.24 19.00
C LYS A 182 -0.56 -9.71 17.75
N GLU A 183 -1.16 -10.62 16.98
CA GLU A 183 -0.55 -11.15 15.75
C GLU A 183 -0.78 -10.25 14.55
N ASN A 184 -1.93 -9.54 14.52
CA ASN A 184 -2.28 -8.70 13.39
C ASN A 184 -3.20 -7.53 13.81
N LYS A 185 -3.04 -6.39 13.11
CA LYS A 185 -3.90 -5.22 13.28
C LYS A 185 -4.51 -4.82 11.94
N PRO A 186 -5.76 -4.27 11.92
CA PRO A 186 -6.39 -3.82 10.68
C PRO A 186 -5.55 -2.82 9.88
N GLU A 187 -4.88 -1.90 10.55
CA GLU A 187 -4.03 -0.87 9.94
C GLU A 187 -2.79 -1.41 9.21
N TRP A 188 -2.36 -2.65 9.52
CA TRP A 188 -1.21 -3.29 8.86
C TRP A 188 -1.49 -3.75 7.43
N MET A 189 -2.75 -3.66 6.97
CA MET A 189 -3.08 -3.84 5.56
C MET A 189 -2.59 -2.68 4.68
N ILE A 190 -2.09 -1.62 5.31
CA ILE A 190 -1.49 -0.46 4.64
C ILE A 190 0.03 -0.52 4.82
N LEU A 191 0.73 -0.46 3.69
CA LEU A 191 2.18 -0.57 3.66
C LEU A 191 2.85 0.79 3.86
N LYS A 192 3.80 0.86 4.79
CA LYS A 192 4.73 1.99 4.96
C LYS A 192 6.12 1.67 4.39
N ALA A 193 6.43 0.39 4.23
CA ALA A 193 7.65 -0.10 3.63
C ALA A 193 7.37 -1.34 2.79
N ILE A 194 8.13 -1.52 1.71
CA ILE A 194 8.01 -2.67 0.82
C ILE A 194 9.22 -3.56 0.98
N PRO A 195 9.05 -4.88 1.22
CA PRO A 195 10.16 -5.81 1.25
C PRO A 195 10.73 -6.01 -0.16
N VAL A 196 12.05 -6.08 -0.25
CA VAL A 196 12.77 -6.33 -1.51
C VAL A 196 13.42 -7.70 -1.42
N ILE A 197 13.03 -8.60 -2.30
CA ILE A 197 13.56 -9.96 -2.32
C ILE A 197 15.06 -9.97 -2.60
N PRO A 198 15.80 -11.00 -2.12
CA PRO A 198 17.23 -11.10 -2.30
C PRO A 198 17.68 -11.02 -3.76
N PRO A 199 18.87 -10.48 -4.05
CA PRO A 199 19.35 -10.28 -5.43
C PRO A 199 19.47 -11.56 -6.26
N GLU A 200 19.77 -12.71 -5.65
CA GLU A 200 19.85 -13.98 -6.38
C GLU A 200 18.50 -14.54 -6.83
N LEU A 201 17.38 -14.09 -6.21
CA LEU A 201 16.03 -14.45 -6.64
C LEU A 201 15.51 -13.59 -7.80
N ARG A 202 16.24 -12.52 -8.16
CA ARG A 202 15.97 -11.62 -9.29
C ARG A 202 17.25 -11.33 -10.06
N PRO A 203 17.89 -12.35 -10.64
CA PRO A 203 19.23 -12.23 -11.18
C PRO A 203 19.33 -11.29 -12.38
N LEU A 204 20.52 -10.72 -12.53
CA LEU A 204 20.97 -10.04 -13.73
C LEU A 204 21.98 -10.96 -14.42
N VAL A 205 21.60 -11.48 -15.58
CA VAL A 205 22.40 -12.47 -16.33
C VAL A 205 23.07 -11.81 -17.53
N PRO A 206 24.40 -11.86 -17.64
CA PRO A 206 25.09 -11.38 -18.83
C PRO A 206 24.78 -12.29 -20.03
N LEU A 207 24.45 -11.70 -21.15
CA LEU A 207 24.28 -12.36 -22.44
C LEU A 207 25.50 -12.07 -23.34
N ASP A 208 25.64 -12.88 -24.39
CA ASP A 208 26.63 -12.63 -25.41
C ASP A 208 26.44 -11.24 -26.06
N GLY A 209 27.57 -10.57 -26.39
CA GLY A 209 27.52 -9.21 -26.94
C GLY A 209 27.35 -8.09 -25.91
N GLY A 210 27.65 -8.32 -24.62
CA GLY A 210 27.67 -7.29 -23.58
C GLY A 210 26.27 -6.83 -23.12
N ARG A 211 25.21 -7.51 -23.51
CA ARG A 211 23.83 -7.27 -23.05
C ARG A 211 23.56 -8.00 -21.74
N PHE A 212 22.61 -7.51 -20.98
CA PHE A 212 22.15 -8.15 -19.74
C PHE A 212 20.65 -8.49 -19.85
N ALA A 213 20.32 -9.71 -19.51
CA ALA A 213 18.93 -10.10 -19.22
C ALA A 213 18.66 -9.86 -17.74
N THR A 214 17.51 -9.29 -17.45
CA THR A 214 17.11 -9.01 -16.07
C THR A 214 15.73 -9.60 -15.78
N SER A 215 15.48 -9.97 -14.55
CA SER A 215 14.14 -10.34 -14.09
C SER A 215 13.21 -9.13 -14.18
N ASP A 216 11.94 -9.35 -14.59
CA ASP A 216 10.90 -8.31 -14.63
C ASP A 216 10.67 -7.67 -13.26
N LEU A 217 10.91 -8.41 -12.17
CA LEU A 217 10.86 -7.87 -10.81
C LEU A 217 11.80 -6.68 -10.61
N ASN A 218 12.97 -6.68 -11.25
CA ASN A 218 13.90 -5.55 -11.15
C ASN A 218 13.31 -4.29 -11.81
N ASP A 219 12.57 -4.41 -12.90
CA ASP A 219 11.90 -3.27 -13.54
C ASP A 219 10.73 -2.77 -12.68
N LEU A 220 9.95 -3.66 -12.08
CA LEU A 220 8.87 -3.29 -11.18
C LEU A 220 9.40 -2.57 -9.93
N TYR A 221 10.44 -3.09 -9.27
CA TYR A 221 11.09 -2.40 -8.17
C TYR A 221 11.68 -1.05 -8.59
N ARG A 222 12.30 -0.99 -9.75
CA ARG A 222 12.85 0.27 -10.28
C ARG A 222 11.76 1.33 -10.46
N ARG A 223 10.59 0.96 -10.98
CA ARG A 223 9.45 1.87 -11.13
C ARG A 223 9.00 2.42 -9.78
N VAL A 224 8.84 1.55 -8.78
CA VAL A 224 8.48 1.98 -7.42
C VAL A 224 9.51 2.96 -6.86
N ILE A 225 10.81 2.66 -6.96
CA ILE A 225 11.89 3.50 -6.43
C ILE A 225 11.90 4.87 -7.14
N ILE A 226 11.77 4.91 -8.46
CA ILE A 226 11.76 6.17 -9.23
C ILE A 226 10.57 7.03 -8.81
N ARG A 227 9.35 6.45 -8.71
CA ARG A 227 8.15 7.17 -8.28
C ARG A 227 8.28 7.68 -6.85
N ASN A 228 8.75 6.84 -5.94
CA ASN A 228 8.97 7.22 -4.55
C ASN A 228 9.98 8.36 -4.40
N ASN A 229 11.11 8.30 -5.11
CA ASN A 229 12.13 9.35 -5.09
C ASN A 229 11.63 10.66 -5.72
N ARG A 230 10.84 10.57 -6.79
CA ARG A 230 10.21 11.74 -7.41
C ARG A 230 9.21 12.40 -6.46
N LEU A 231 8.35 11.61 -5.83
CA LEU A 231 7.41 12.10 -4.83
C LEU A 231 8.14 12.78 -3.67
N LYS A 232 9.23 12.18 -3.16
CA LYS A 232 10.04 12.76 -2.10
C LYS A 232 10.51 14.18 -2.46
N ARG A 233 11.08 14.35 -3.65
CA ARG A 233 11.53 15.67 -4.14
C ARG A 233 10.38 16.66 -4.26
N LEU A 234 9.21 16.24 -4.77
CA LEU A 234 8.04 17.11 -4.90
C LEU A 234 7.51 17.57 -3.54
N VAL A 235 7.54 16.71 -2.52
CA VAL A 235 7.19 17.08 -1.15
C VAL A 235 8.21 18.08 -0.57
N GLU A 236 9.51 17.84 -0.79
CA GLU A 236 10.59 18.73 -0.31
C GLU A 236 10.48 20.16 -0.88
N ILE A 237 10.11 20.28 -2.17
CA ILE A 237 9.93 21.61 -2.83
C ILE A 237 8.54 22.20 -2.62
N LYS A 238 7.66 21.53 -1.82
CA LYS A 238 6.27 21.95 -1.57
C LYS A 238 5.48 22.18 -2.88
N ALA A 239 5.54 21.22 -3.79
CA ALA A 239 4.82 21.30 -5.06
C ALA A 239 3.30 21.44 -4.86
N PRO A 240 2.55 21.98 -5.83
CA PRO A 240 1.10 22.08 -5.76
C PRO A 240 0.41 20.75 -5.49
N GLU A 241 -0.67 20.78 -4.69
CA GLU A 241 -1.42 19.58 -4.24
C GLU A 241 -1.85 18.67 -5.40
N VAL A 242 -2.28 19.25 -6.51
CA VAL A 242 -2.70 18.51 -7.71
C VAL A 242 -1.57 17.62 -8.25
N ILE A 243 -0.34 18.13 -8.26
CA ILE A 243 0.84 17.38 -8.73
C ILE A 243 1.19 16.29 -7.72
N LEU A 244 1.18 16.62 -6.41
CA LEU A 244 1.45 15.67 -5.34
C LEU A 244 0.45 14.51 -5.38
N ARG A 245 -0.84 14.80 -5.52
CA ARG A 245 -1.92 13.82 -5.60
C ARG A 245 -1.74 12.87 -6.78
N ASN A 246 -1.41 13.39 -7.95
CA ASN A 246 -1.14 12.56 -9.12
C ASN A 246 0.07 11.63 -8.91
N GLU A 247 1.17 12.12 -8.34
CA GLU A 247 2.34 11.29 -8.07
C GLU A 247 2.07 10.24 -6.96
N LYS A 248 1.29 10.60 -5.92
CA LYS A 248 0.83 9.65 -4.90
C LYS A 248 0.01 8.52 -5.55
N ARG A 249 -0.92 8.85 -6.46
CA ARG A 249 -1.69 7.88 -7.24
C ARG A 249 -0.79 6.97 -8.08
N MET A 250 0.19 7.55 -8.78
CA MET A 250 1.13 6.80 -9.62
C MET A 250 2.04 5.89 -8.78
N LEU A 251 2.38 6.29 -7.54
CA LEU A 251 3.11 5.44 -6.61
C LEU A 251 2.24 4.25 -6.19
N GLN A 252 0.97 4.46 -5.79
CA GLN A 252 0.02 3.40 -5.49
C GLN A 252 -0.08 2.41 -6.66
N GLU A 253 -0.27 2.88 -7.89
CA GLU A 253 -0.34 2.03 -9.08
C GLU A 253 0.95 1.25 -9.36
N SER A 254 2.12 1.80 -9.07
CA SER A 254 3.38 1.10 -9.26
C SER A 254 3.58 -0.02 -8.24
N VAL A 255 3.11 0.18 -7.01
CA VAL A 255 3.10 -0.86 -5.97
C VAL A 255 2.06 -1.94 -6.28
N ASP A 256 0.88 -1.56 -6.75
CA ASP A 256 -0.14 -2.51 -7.20
C ASP A 256 0.41 -3.44 -8.29
N SER A 257 1.14 -2.87 -9.26
CA SER A 257 1.78 -3.65 -10.33
C SER A 257 2.89 -4.56 -9.83
N LEU A 258 3.56 -4.22 -8.73
CA LEU A 258 4.59 -5.08 -8.13
C LEU A 258 3.98 -6.34 -7.50
N PHE A 259 2.81 -6.20 -6.86
CA PHE A 259 2.15 -7.32 -6.18
C PHE A 259 1.14 -8.08 -7.06
N ASP A 260 0.52 -7.43 -8.05
CA ASP A 260 -0.40 -8.03 -9.01
C ASP A 260 -0.28 -7.35 -10.37
N ASN A 261 0.64 -7.85 -11.21
CA ASN A 261 0.91 -7.32 -12.53
C ASN A 261 -0.13 -7.76 -13.59
N THR A 262 -1.01 -8.71 -13.26
CA THR A 262 -1.91 -9.33 -14.24
C THR A 262 -3.05 -8.43 -14.68
N ARG A 263 -3.40 -7.41 -13.88
CA ARG A 263 -4.59 -6.58 -14.05
C ARG A 263 -4.42 -5.37 -14.96
N LYS A 264 -3.21 -5.02 -15.37
CA LYS A 264 -2.97 -3.94 -16.32
C LYS A 264 -2.99 -4.44 -17.75
N SER A 265 -3.67 -3.70 -18.65
CA SER A 265 -3.63 -3.93 -20.09
C SER A 265 -2.21 -3.84 -20.68
N SER A 266 -1.35 -3.05 -20.03
CA SER A 266 0.08 -2.93 -20.29
C SER A 266 0.94 -3.70 -19.28
N ALA A 267 0.46 -4.84 -18.78
CA ALA A 267 1.25 -5.72 -17.94
C ALA A 267 2.62 -5.93 -18.60
N VAL A 268 3.69 -5.82 -17.82
CA VAL A 268 5.03 -6.21 -18.29
C VAL A 268 4.91 -7.70 -18.61
N LYS A 269 4.70 -8.01 -19.88
CA LYS A 269 4.69 -9.39 -20.33
C LYS A 269 6.10 -9.91 -20.08
N THR A 270 6.19 -10.99 -19.33
CA THR A 270 7.41 -11.75 -19.16
C THR A 270 7.84 -12.18 -20.57
N LEU A 271 8.66 -11.38 -21.24
CA LEU A 271 9.49 -11.87 -22.33
C LEU A 271 10.45 -12.84 -21.65
N SER A 272 9.83 -13.88 -21.25
CA SER A 272 10.30 -15.16 -20.80
C SER A 272 11.81 -15.25 -20.55
N LEU A 273 12.18 -15.08 -19.30
CA LEU A 273 13.31 -15.85 -18.74
C LEU A 273 13.20 -17.36 -19.05
N ILE A 274 12.00 -17.87 -19.38
CA ILE A 274 11.76 -19.24 -19.83
C ILE A 274 12.62 -19.59 -21.06
N HIS A 275 12.81 -18.67 -22.01
CA HIS A 275 13.71 -18.91 -23.15
C HIS A 275 15.20 -18.73 -22.82
N ILE A 276 15.54 -18.14 -21.65
CA ILE A 276 16.92 -17.95 -21.21
C ILE A 276 17.32 -19.04 -20.21
N SER A 277 16.36 -19.70 -19.57
CA SER A 277 16.58 -20.75 -18.57
C SER A 277 16.47 -22.17 -19.13
N GLU A 278 16.07 -22.37 -20.37
CA GLU A 278 16.28 -23.67 -21.01
C GLU A 278 17.78 -23.83 -21.32
N PRO A 279 18.48 -24.71 -20.62
CA PRO A 279 19.79 -25.12 -21.10
C PRO A 279 19.55 -25.74 -22.48
N THR A 280 20.17 -25.20 -23.49
CA THR A 280 20.32 -25.86 -24.78
C THR A 280 20.72 -27.30 -24.49
N ARG A 281 19.78 -28.26 -24.64
CA ARG A 281 20.13 -29.67 -24.60
C ARG A 281 21.21 -29.84 -25.65
N PRO A 282 22.38 -30.41 -25.29
CA PRO A 282 23.34 -30.76 -26.30
C PRO A 282 22.65 -31.73 -27.26
N VAL A 283 22.54 -31.32 -28.53
CA VAL A 283 22.14 -32.22 -29.61
C VAL A 283 23.26 -33.23 -29.65
N THR A 284 23.02 -34.39 -29.09
CA THR A 284 23.89 -35.56 -29.28
C THR A 284 23.71 -35.97 -30.72
N ILE A 285 24.74 -35.76 -31.51
CA ILE A 285 24.92 -36.36 -32.86
C ILE A 285 25.25 -37.85 -32.68
#